data_d764eaf46868d594e3b5d4b875bc03b5
#
_entry.id   d764eaf46868d594e3b5d4b875bc03b5
#
_cell.length_a   1.000
_cell.length_b   1.000
_cell.length_c   1.000
_cell.angle_alpha   90.00
_cell.angle_beta   90.00
_cell.angle_gamma   90.00
#
_symmetry.space_group_name_H-M   'P 1'
#
loop_
_entity.id
_entity.type
_entity.pdbx_description
1 polymer ?
#
loop_
_entity_poly.entity_id
_entity_poly.type
_entity_poly.pdbx_seq_one_letter_code
_entity_poly.pdbx_strand_id
1 'polypeptide(L)'
;MADHARGLTAERRRELGSHATPEALALHLVELALRHLHRLPQRVLDPSCGAGSFLLAAADALVRRGADPAEVVEQRLEGWDVDPEAVAHCREALRRWAAAHGVRRPVDVRVVELDALDPTAGPAGSVDLVVGNPPFLSQRTVDTARDVARREQVDARFGPLGPYVDEAAVFLLVAAEMLSPGGVAVMVQPRSTLSARDAGAVRDRLLEVAAPVAVWADDGRHFDAEVDVWAPVLRRGVDGDRGEEVEHGVEVHWGTAADAADRPRPEPGQSWGPLLATALGVPEIAPAGEMAPAGAAGHRTIGDVATATAGFRDEFYALSAAARSRDEPGWGPQLPPLVTVGMIDVGRLDRRRPRRLGGRLVADPRLDVDSLQTDAPAVARWARKRQVPKVLVATQTRVLEAVADLGGQMVPVTPTVSVEPTGAVGVGPRELLAAICAPPSAARLARDAAGSGLSAGAVRVSATAVRALPLPSDTGAWREGTDLAAGLGLDEEGRRDEILHRFGEVMVRAYGPADPDLLAWWWPRATGRRAGGADGA
;
A
#
# COMPACT_ATOMS: atom_id res chain seq x y z
N MET A 1 -7.48 0.82 -31.12
CA MET A 1 -6.78 0.94 -29.82
C MET A 1 -6.29 -0.40 -29.28
N ALA A 2 -7.07 -1.45 -29.27
CA ALA A 2 -6.61 -2.78 -28.86
C ALA A 2 -5.48 -3.38 -29.73
N ASP A 3 -5.23 -2.85 -30.92
CA ASP A 3 -4.24 -3.44 -31.86
C ASP A 3 -2.79 -3.02 -31.59
N HIS A 4 -2.53 -1.81 -31.05
CA HIS A 4 -1.15 -1.41 -30.72
C HIS A 4 -0.61 -2.21 -29.53
N ALA A 5 -1.39 -2.35 -28.47
CA ALA A 5 -1.01 -3.17 -27.33
C ALA A 5 -0.92 -4.69 -27.67
N ARG A 6 -1.60 -5.15 -28.72
CA ARG A 6 -1.48 -6.52 -29.25
C ARG A 6 -0.27 -6.74 -30.16
N GLY A 7 0.28 -5.68 -30.76
CA GLY A 7 1.46 -5.74 -31.62
C GLY A 7 2.79 -5.82 -30.86
N LEU A 8 2.83 -5.33 -29.60
CA LEU A 8 4.02 -5.44 -28.76
C LEU A 8 4.14 -6.85 -28.20
N THR A 9 5.37 -7.40 -28.20
CA THR A 9 5.64 -8.66 -27.48
C THR A 9 5.33 -8.49 -26.00
N ALA A 10 4.93 -9.57 -25.33
CA ALA A 10 4.64 -9.53 -23.88
C ALA A 10 5.86 -9.05 -23.06
N GLU A 11 7.05 -9.24 -23.60
CA GLU A 11 8.32 -8.81 -23.02
C GLU A 11 8.50 -7.28 -23.13
N ARG A 12 8.23 -6.70 -24.29
CA ARG A 12 8.31 -5.25 -24.53
C ARG A 12 7.24 -4.46 -23.76
N ARG A 13 6.04 -5.05 -23.58
CA ARG A 13 5.00 -4.48 -22.72
C ARG A 13 5.40 -4.43 -21.26
N ARG A 14 6.10 -5.47 -20.76
CA ARG A 14 6.66 -5.48 -19.39
C ARG A 14 7.81 -4.50 -19.22
N GLU A 15 8.67 -4.35 -20.22
CA GLU A 15 9.78 -3.39 -20.21
C GLU A 15 9.29 -1.94 -20.19
N LEU A 16 8.19 -1.65 -20.87
CA LEU A 16 7.61 -0.31 -20.96
C LEU A 16 6.55 -0.04 -19.89
N GLY A 17 6.15 -1.05 -19.09
CA GLY A 17 5.08 -0.92 -18.09
C GLY A 17 3.73 -0.45 -18.68
N SER A 18 3.57 -0.59 -20.01
CA SER A 18 2.45 -0.03 -20.77
C SER A 18 1.24 -0.95 -20.73
N HIS A 19 0.13 -0.47 -20.17
CA HIS A 19 -1.16 -1.14 -20.14
C HIS A 19 -2.21 -0.27 -20.81
N ALA A 20 -2.91 -0.81 -21.83
CA ALA A 20 -4.02 -0.10 -22.45
C ALA A 20 -5.15 0.13 -21.44
N THR A 21 -5.50 1.39 -21.21
CA THR A 21 -6.62 1.73 -20.32
C THR A 21 -7.95 1.52 -21.04
N PRO A 22 -8.92 0.79 -20.45
CA PRO A 22 -10.27 0.68 -21.01
C PRO A 22 -10.93 2.06 -21.15
N GLU A 23 -11.61 2.27 -22.28
CA GLU A 23 -12.27 3.56 -22.61
C GLU A 23 -13.27 4.00 -21.53
N ALA A 24 -14.05 3.06 -21.01
CA ALA A 24 -15.03 3.34 -19.96
C ALA A 24 -14.37 3.83 -18.66
N LEU A 25 -13.23 3.27 -18.29
CA LEU A 25 -12.48 3.69 -17.11
C LEU A 25 -11.86 5.09 -17.33
N ALA A 26 -11.19 5.31 -18.46
CA ALA A 26 -10.62 6.61 -18.78
C ALA A 26 -11.68 7.71 -18.74
N LEU A 27 -12.85 7.44 -19.34
CA LEU A 27 -13.96 8.38 -19.35
C LEU A 27 -14.51 8.65 -17.94
N HIS A 28 -14.70 7.60 -17.13
CA HIS A 28 -15.18 7.74 -15.76
C HIS A 28 -14.23 8.62 -14.93
N LEU A 29 -12.92 8.40 -15.01
CA LEU A 29 -11.92 9.17 -14.27
C LEU A 29 -11.85 10.63 -14.75
N VAL A 30 -11.90 10.87 -16.07
CA VAL A 30 -11.98 12.23 -16.62
C VAL A 30 -13.22 12.96 -16.13
N GLU A 31 -14.39 12.30 -16.17
CA GLU A 31 -15.66 12.88 -15.69
C GLU A 31 -15.60 13.19 -14.19
N LEU A 32 -14.95 12.33 -13.41
CA LEU A 32 -14.69 12.56 -11.98
C LEU A 32 -13.83 13.81 -11.77
N ALA A 33 -12.71 13.93 -12.48
CA ALA A 33 -11.82 15.08 -12.37
C ALA A 33 -12.49 16.40 -12.78
N LEU A 34 -13.29 16.39 -13.87
CA LEU A 34 -13.99 17.57 -14.37
C LEU A 34 -15.01 18.14 -13.36
N ARG A 35 -15.54 17.33 -12.43
CA ARG A 35 -16.45 17.82 -11.36
C ARG A 35 -15.74 18.72 -10.37
N HIS A 36 -14.43 18.59 -10.22
CA HIS A 36 -13.62 19.40 -9.31
C HIS A 36 -13.00 20.65 -9.96
N LEU A 37 -13.33 20.90 -11.25
CA LEU A 37 -12.96 22.14 -11.94
C LEU A 37 -14.12 23.14 -11.94
N HIS A 38 -13.85 24.41 -11.67
CA HIS A 38 -14.87 25.46 -11.69
C HIS A 38 -15.30 25.87 -13.12
N ARG A 39 -14.46 25.57 -14.11
CA ARG A 39 -14.68 25.90 -15.54
C ARG A 39 -14.18 24.77 -16.43
N LEU A 40 -14.62 24.75 -17.67
CA LEU A 40 -14.06 23.82 -18.66
C LEU A 40 -12.57 24.11 -18.87
N PRO A 41 -11.73 23.07 -18.84
CA PRO A 41 -10.29 23.23 -19.01
C PRO A 41 -9.95 23.72 -20.42
N GLN A 42 -9.06 24.69 -20.49
CA GLN A 42 -8.49 25.21 -21.74
C GLN A 42 -7.25 24.42 -22.16
N ARG A 43 -6.56 23.80 -21.19
CA ARG A 43 -5.41 22.93 -21.43
C ARG A 43 -5.54 21.64 -20.68
N VAL A 44 -5.51 20.52 -21.41
CA VAL A 44 -5.54 19.15 -20.91
C VAL A 44 -4.26 18.46 -21.34
N LEU A 45 -3.53 17.89 -20.40
CA LEU A 45 -2.27 17.18 -20.65
C LEU A 45 -2.38 15.71 -20.21
N ASP A 46 -1.90 14.82 -21.07
CA ASP A 46 -1.54 13.45 -20.68
C ASP A 46 -0.01 13.29 -20.85
N PRO A 47 0.77 13.22 -19.74
CA PRO A 47 2.23 13.17 -19.81
C PRO A 47 2.80 11.77 -20.11
N SER A 48 1.93 10.78 -20.37
CA SER A 48 2.25 9.39 -20.74
C SER A 48 1.16 8.81 -21.63
N CYS A 49 0.85 9.53 -22.72
CA CYS A 49 -0.42 9.39 -23.43
C CYS A 49 -0.65 8.05 -24.13
N GLY A 50 0.40 7.26 -24.36
CA GLY A 50 0.28 6.00 -25.07
C GLY A 50 -0.47 6.14 -26.39
N ALA A 51 -1.46 5.29 -26.62
CA ALA A 51 -2.32 5.37 -27.80
C ALA A 51 -3.47 6.40 -27.68
N GLY A 52 -3.53 7.21 -26.61
CA GLY A 52 -4.45 8.33 -26.46
C GLY A 52 -5.76 8.06 -25.74
N SER A 53 -5.88 6.99 -24.94
CA SER A 53 -7.14 6.63 -24.27
C SER A 53 -7.72 7.77 -23.40
N PHE A 54 -6.89 8.42 -22.59
CA PHE A 54 -7.32 9.52 -21.74
C PHE A 54 -7.59 10.80 -22.52
N LEU A 55 -6.81 11.10 -23.55
CA LEU A 55 -7.04 12.26 -24.42
C LEU A 55 -8.35 12.14 -25.19
N LEU A 56 -8.68 10.94 -25.71
CA LEU A 56 -9.97 10.68 -26.36
C LEU A 56 -11.13 10.79 -25.36
N ALA A 57 -10.98 10.26 -24.16
CA ALA A 57 -11.97 10.40 -23.11
C ALA A 57 -12.20 11.87 -22.72
N ALA A 58 -11.12 12.66 -22.64
CA ALA A 58 -11.21 14.11 -22.39
C ALA A 58 -11.89 14.84 -23.54
N ALA A 59 -11.57 14.49 -24.81
CA ALA A 59 -12.24 15.04 -25.97
C ALA A 59 -13.75 14.82 -25.93
N ASP A 60 -14.18 13.58 -25.69
CA ASP A 60 -15.59 13.23 -25.56
C ASP A 60 -16.30 13.99 -24.43
N ALA A 61 -15.63 14.06 -23.27
CA ALA A 61 -16.19 14.75 -22.11
C ALA A 61 -16.35 16.27 -22.33
N LEU A 62 -15.41 16.90 -23.03
CA LEU A 62 -15.45 18.33 -23.35
C LEU A 62 -16.52 18.64 -24.41
N VAL A 63 -16.61 17.84 -25.47
CA VAL A 63 -17.63 18.03 -26.51
C VAL A 63 -19.03 17.82 -25.97
N ARG A 64 -19.26 16.84 -25.11
CA ARG A 64 -20.54 16.67 -24.40
C ARG A 64 -20.93 17.89 -23.57
N ARG A 65 -19.97 18.73 -23.16
CA ARG A 65 -20.17 20.00 -22.44
C ARG A 65 -20.21 21.21 -23.35
N GLY A 66 -20.29 21.00 -24.67
CA GLY A 66 -20.49 22.04 -25.67
C GLY A 66 -19.20 22.65 -26.26
N ALA A 67 -18.03 22.05 -26.01
CA ALA A 67 -16.81 22.51 -26.67
C ALA A 67 -16.79 22.12 -28.15
N ASP A 68 -16.20 22.95 -29.03
CA ASP A 68 -16.04 22.66 -30.44
C ASP A 68 -15.01 21.54 -30.65
N PRO A 69 -15.34 20.47 -31.43
CA PRO A 69 -14.43 19.35 -31.63
C PRO A 69 -13.09 19.70 -32.24
N ALA A 70 -13.03 20.68 -33.16
CA ALA A 70 -11.77 21.11 -33.77
C ALA A 70 -10.91 21.87 -32.77
N GLU A 71 -11.51 22.79 -32.00
CA GLU A 71 -10.84 23.54 -30.94
C GLU A 71 -10.28 22.59 -29.88
N VAL A 72 -11.07 21.58 -29.45
CA VAL A 72 -10.63 20.60 -28.47
C VAL A 72 -9.34 19.92 -28.92
N VAL A 73 -9.30 19.36 -30.12
CA VAL A 73 -8.15 18.59 -30.59
C VAL A 73 -6.94 19.46 -30.88
N GLU A 74 -7.14 20.67 -31.45
CA GLU A 74 -6.04 21.54 -31.88
C GLU A 74 -5.48 22.43 -30.79
N GLN A 75 -6.32 22.84 -29.83
CA GLN A 75 -5.94 23.90 -28.89
C GLN A 75 -5.91 23.43 -27.45
N ARG A 76 -6.79 22.46 -27.05
CA ARG A 76 -6.94 22.09 -25.67
C ARG A 76 -6.18 20.84 -25.27
N LEU A 77 -6.05 19.85 -26.15
CA LEU A 77 -5.39 18.58 -25.84
C LEU A 77 -3.90 18.63 -26.13
N GLU A 78 -3.13 18.08 -25.20
CA GLU A 78 -1.68 17.89 -25.35
C GLU A 78 -1.30 16.51 -24.81
N GLY A 79 -0.43 15.78 -25.52
CA GLY A 79 0.04 14.46 -25.13
C GLY A 79 1.54 14.32 -25.27
N TRP A 80 2.17 13.70 -24.30
CA TRP A 80 3.60 13.37 -24.31
C TRP A 80 3.77 11.86 -24.17
N ASP A 81 4.73 11.30 -24.88
CA ASP A 81 5.17 9.92 -24.69
C ASP A 81 6.60 9.77 -25.16
N VAL A 82 7.37 8.86 -24.57
CA VAL A 82 8.74 8.54 -24.97
C VAL A 82 8.80 7.58 -26.16
N ASP A 83 7.69 6.91 -26.48
CA ASP A 83 7.59 5.96 -27.58
C ASP A 83 7.04 6.66 -28.84
N PRO A 84 7.85 6.83 -29.90
CA PRO A 84 7.40 7.46 -31.14
C PRO A 84 6.26 6.72 -31.84
N GLU A 85 6.14 5.39 -31.66
CA GLU A 85 5.02 4.62 -32.20
C GLU A 85 3.73 4.94 -31.46
N ALA A 86 3.77 5.06 -30.13
CA ALA A 86 2.64 5.48 -29.31
C ALA A 86 2.17 6.89 -29.70
N VAL A 87 3.11 7.84 -29.86
CA VAL A 87 2.85 9.20 -30.37
C VAL A 87 2.14 9.18 -31.72
N ALA A 88 2.64 8.38 -32.68
CA ALA A 88 2.03 8.27 -33.99
C ALA A 88 0.59 7.72 -33.92
N HIS A 89 0.35 6.68 -33.11
CA HIS A 89 -0.96 6.09 -32.90
C HIS A 89 -1.93 7.07 -32.21
N CYS A 90 -1.48 7.80 -31.22
CA CYS A 90 -2.28 8.80 -30.53
C CYS A 90 -2.72 9.93 -31.47
N ARG A 91 -1.78 10.46 -32.27
CA ARG A 91 -2.09 11.47 -33.30
C ARG A 91 -3.15 10.99 -34.28
N GLU A 92 -3.01 9.78 -34.77
CA GLU A 92 -3.97 9.18 -35.71
C GLU A 92 -5.33 8.94 -35.06
N ALA A 93 -5.36 8.48 -33.80
CA ALA A 93 -6.60 8.27 -33.06
C ALA A 93 -7.37 9.59 -32.87
N LEU A 94 -6.69 10.67 -32.50
CA LEU A 94 -7.30 12.01 -32.33
C LEU A 94 -7.79 12.60 -33.66
N ARG A 95 -7.07 12.39 -34.78
CA ARG A 95 -7.54 12.79 -36.12
C ARG A 95 -8.80 12.04 -36.55
N ARG A 96 -8.84 10.73 -36.33
CA ARG A 96 -10.04 9.91 -36.62
C ARG A 96 -11.23 10.34 -35.75
N TRP A 97 -10.96 10.61 -34.48
CA TRP A 97 -11.97 11.12 -33.56
C TRP A 97 -12.56 12.46 -34.05
N ALA A 98 -11.71 13.41 -34.45
CA ALA A 98 -12.15 14.69 -34.98
C ALA A 98 -13.01 14.52 -36.25
N ALA A 99 -12.58 13.66 -37.18
CA ALA A 99 -13.34 13.35 -38.39
C ALA A 99 -14.71 12.74 -38.09
N ALA A 100 -14.78 11.83 -37.12
CA ALA A 100 -16.04 11.22 -36.65
C ALA A 100 -17.00 12.27 -36.02
N HIS A 101 -16.46 13.34 -35.44
CA HIS A 101 -17.21 14.46 -34.86
C HIS A 101 -17.44 15.62 -35.86
N GLY A 102 -17.31 15.36 -37.16
CA GLY A 102 -17.70 16.29 -38.23
C GLY A 102 -16.63 17.29 -38.64
N VAL A 103 -15.41 17.20 -38.13
CA VAL A 103 -14.31 18.05 -38.58
C VAL A 103 -13.78 17.52 -39.92
N ARG A 104 -14.07 18.26 -41.02
CA ARG A 104 -13.79 17.83 -42.39
C ARG A 104 -12.44 18.32 -42.95
N ARG A 105 -11.66 19.06 -42.17
CA ARG A 105 -10.33 19.55 -42.54
C ARG A 105 -9.25 18.83 -41.73
N PRO A 106 -8.02 18.81 -42.23
CA PRO A 106 -6.90 18.34 -41.40
C PRO A 106 -6.81 19.12 -40.09
N VAL A 107 -6.53 18.40 -39.01
CA VAL A 107 -6.31 18.97 -37.67
C VAL A 107 -4.85 18.84 -37.25
N ASP A 108 -4.33 19.87 -36.62
CA ASP A 108 -3.01 19.83 -36.00
C ASP A 108 -3.13 19.34 -34.54
N VAL A 109 -2.45 18.22 -34.26
CA VAL A 109 -2.59 17.51 -32.99
C VAL A 109 -1.30 17.67 -32.17
N ARG A 110 -1.41 18.24 -30.96
CA ARG A 110 -0.28 18.48 -30.08
C ARG A 110 0.09 17.23 -29.27
N VAL A 111 0.60 16.22 -29.93
CA VAL A 111 1.15 15.02 -29.29
C VAL A 111 2.60 14.92 -29.72
N VAL A 112 3.53 14.88 -28.76
CA VAL A 112 4.98 14.97 -29.04
C VAL A 112 5.73 13.83 -28.34
N GLU A 113 6.86 13.44 -28.97
CA GLU A 113 7.83 12.57 -28.33
C GLU A 113 8.59 13.39 -27.28
N LEU A 114 8.31 13.13 -26.02
CA LEU A 114 8.88 13.85 -24.89
C LEU A 114 8.90 12.97 -23.65
N ASP A 115 10.03 12.99 -22.94
CA ASP A 115 10.13 12.42 -21.60
C ASP A 115 9.56 13.37 -20.55
N ALA A 116 8.43 13.04 -19.98
CA ALA A 116 7.78 13.87 -18.96
C ALA A 116 8.61 14.02 -17.68
N LEU A 117 9.57 13.12 -17.42
CA LEU A 117 10.45 13.22 -16.25
C LEU A 117 11.68 14.12 -16.52
N ASP A 118 11.90 14.55 -17.77
CA ASP A 118 12.94 15.54 -18.07
C ASP A 118 12.64 16.85 -17.31
N PRO A 119 13.62 17.42 -16.58
CA PRO A 119 13.42 18.66 -15.83
C PRO A 119 13.01 19.86 -16.70
N THR A 120 13.26 19.79 -18.00
CA THR A 120 12.89 20.85 -18.97
C THR A 120 11.54 20.60 -19.64
N ALA A 121 10.86 19.49 -19.33
CA ALA A 121 9.59 19.14 -19.92
C ALA A 121 8.48 20.11 -19.52
N GLY A 122 8.03 20.90 -20.48
CA GLY A 122 6.85 21.78 -20.41
C GLY A 122 6.95 22.96 -19.44
N PRO A 123 6.07 23.94 -19.59
CA PRO A 123 5.95 25.05 -18.65
C PRO A 123 5.14 24.63 -17.43
N ALA A 124 5.75 24.66 -16.25
CA ALA A 124 5.08 24.45 -14.98
C ALA A 124 3.92 25.44 -14.76
N GLY A 125 2.88 25.00 -14.07
CA GLY A 125 1.79 25.88 -13.64
C GLY A 125 0.84 26.37 -14.74
N SER A 126 0.73 25.65 -15.86
CA SER A 126 -0.01 26.12 -17.03
C SER A 126 -1.16 25.23 -17.53
N VAL A 127 -1.40 24.08 -16.89
CA VAL A 127 -2.37 23.07 -17.32
C VAL A 127 -3.57 23.06 -16.39
N ASP A 128 -4.79 23.09 -16.93
CA ASP A 128 -6.01 23.07 -16.11
C ASP A 128 -6.39 21.64 -15.68
N LEU A 129 -6.12 20.65 -16.55
CA LEU A 129 -6.42 19.25 -16.28
C LEU A 129 -5.27 18.34 -16.73
N VAL A 130 -4.73 17.56 -15.80
CA VAL A 130 -3.79 16.48 -16.13
C VAL A 130 -4.48 15.15 -15.94
N VAL A 131 -4.36 14.27 -16.94
CA VAL A 131 -4.96 12.93 -16.94
C VAL A 131 -3.92 11.91 -17.37
N GLY A 132 -4.07 10.63 -17.01
CA GLY A 132 -3.18 9.62 -17.54
C GLY A 132 -3.14 8.31 -16.76
N ASN A 133 -2.47 7.33 -17.38
CA ASN A 133 -2.10 6.06 -16.78
C ASN A 133 -0.60 5.82 -16.99
N PRO A 134 0.25 6.34 -16.11
CA PRO A 134 1.70 6.24 -16.25
C PRO A 134 2.18 4.79 -16.13
N PRO A 135 3.39 4.47 -16.62
CA PRO A 135 3.95 3.13 -16.54
C PRO A 135 4.19 2.71 -15.08
N PHE A 136 3.80 1.47 -14.73
CA PHE A 136 4.04 0.87 -13.41
C PHE A 136 5.38 0.14 -13.42
N LEU A 137 6.47 0.88 -13.19
CA LEU A 137 7.82 0.35 -13.18
C LEU A 137 8.38 0.39 -11.75
N SER A 138 8.38 -0.76 -11.08
CA SER A 138 9.09 -0.86 -9.81
C SER A 138 10.59 -1.04 -10.08
N GLN A 139 11.42 -0.15 -9.56
CA GLN A 139 12.88 -0.16 -9.70
C GLN A 139 13.59 -1.35 -9.00
N ARG A 140 12.84 -2.41 -8.64
CA ARG A 140 13.37 -3.58 -7.92
C ARG A 140 14.22 -4.52 -8.76
N THR A 141 14.28 -4.36 -10.07
CA THR A 141 14.74 -5.43 -10.95
C THR A 141 16.08 -5.22 -11.63
N VAL A 142 16.63 -4.02 -11.73
CA VAL A 142 17.91 -3.84 -12.45
C VAL A 142 18.74 -2.65 -11.91
N ASP A 143 19.96 -2.90 -11.45
CA ASP A 143 21.01 -1.89 -11.24
C ASP A 143 21.77 -1.67 -12.56
N THR A 144 21.14 -1.06 -13.55
CA THR A 144 21.80 -0.64 -14.78
C THR A 144 22.26 0.82 -14.70
N ALA A 145 23.26 1.20 -15.51
CA ALA A 145 23.69 2.59 -15.62
C ALA A 145 22.55 3.53 -16.06
N ARG A 146 21.56 3.00 -16.81
CA ARG A 146 20.35 3.74 -17.24
C ARG A 146 19.45 4.05 -16.04
N ASP A 147 19.28 3.11 -15.10
CA ASP A 147 18.45 3.30 -13.92
C ASP A 147 19.07 4.31 -12.96
N VAL A 148 20.40 4.36 -12.88
CA VAL A 148 21.13 5.37 -12.08
C VAL A 148 20.91 6.77 -12.67
N ALA A 149 21.10 6.94 -13.99
CA ALA A 149 20.89 8.23 -14.66
C ALA A 149 19.43 8.71 -14.54
N ARG A 150 18.46 7.80 -14.64
CA ARG A 150 17.04 8.10 -14.47
C ARG A 150 16.74 8.58 -13.05
N ARG A 151 17.31 7.93 -12.06
CA ARG A 151 17.16 8.32 -10.65
C ARG A 151 17.79 9.69 -10.38
N GLU A 152 18.99 9.94 -10.89
CA GLU A 152 19.65 11.25 -10.78
C GLU A 152 18.82 12.37 -11.41
N GLN A 153 18.18 12.11 -12.54
CA GLN A 153 17.28 13.02 -13.22
C GLN A 153 16.05 13.36 -12.35
N VAL A 154 15.40 12.35 -11.77
CA VAL A 154 14.24 12.52 -10.88
C VAL A 154 14.66 13.25 -9.60
N ASP A 155 15.78 12.87 -8.99
CA ASP A 155 16.29 13.50 -7.77
C ASP A 155 16.72 14.95 -8.01
N ALA A 156 17.21 15.29 -9.20
CA ALA A 156 17.54 16.66 -9.57
C ALA A 156 16.29 17.55 -9.68
N ARG A 157 15.15 17.02 -10.17
CA ARG A 157 13.89 17.75 -10.35
C ARG A 157 13.09 17.84 -9.05
N PHE A 158 12.93 16.73 -8.36
CA PHE A 158 12.04 16.62 -7.19
C PHE A 158 12.78 16.45 -5.86
N GLY A 159 14.14 16.43 -5.86
CA GLY A 159 14.95 16.05 -4.72
C GLY A 159 14.84 14.55 -4.39
N PRO A 160 15.59 14.05 -3.38
CA PRO A 160 15.70 12.64 -3.10
C PRO A 160 14.35 12.04 -2.68
N LEU A 161 13.84 11.08 -3.49
CA LEU A 161 12.58 10.37 -3.23
C LEU A 161 12.81 8.98 -2.62
N GLY A 162 14.03 8.47 -2.67
CA GLY A 162 14.39 7.12 -2.21
C GLY A 162 14.56 6.11 -3.37
N PRO A 163 15.28 5.02 -3.10
CA PRO A 163 15.77 4.12 -4.16
C PRO A 163 14.71 3.16 -4.74
N TYR A 164 13.53 3.06 -4.15
CA TYR A 164 12.50 2.07 -4.52
C TYR A 164 11.14 2.71 -4.84
N VAL A 165 11.12 3.99 -5.18
CA VAL A 165 9.91 4.70 -5.60
C VAL A 165 9.45 4.16 -6.95
N ASP A 166 8.15 3.84 -7.07
CA ASP A 166 7.53 3.47 -8.34
C ASP A 166 7.47 4.70 -9.25
N GLU A 167 7.81 4.53 -10.52
CA GLU A 167 7.82 5.62 -11.50
C GLU A 167 6.42 6.24 -11.67
N ALA A 168 5.36 5.42 -11.58
CA ALA A 168 3.99 5.93 -11.60
C ALA A 168 3.71 6.96 -10.49
N ALA A 169 4.32 6.79 -9.30
CA ALA A 169 4.19 7.76 -8.22
C ALA A 169 4.92 9.08 -8.53
N VAL A 170 6.05 9.02 -9.25
CA VAL A 170 6.77 10.23 -9.69
C VAL A 170 5.95 11.04 -10.68
N PHE A 171 5.18 10.40 -11.55
CA PHE A 171 4.26 11.08 -12.47
C PHE A 171 3.18 11.90 -11.76
N LEU A 172 2.80 11.57 -10.52
CA LEU A 172 1.92 12.44 -9.73
C LEU A 172 2.59 13.79 -9.40
N LEU A 173 3.91 13.79 -9.15
CA LEU A 173 4.66 15.03 -8.92
C LEU A 173 4.76 15.86 -10.21
N VAL A 174 5.00 15.20 -11.35
CA VAL A 174 4.95 15.86 -12.67
C VAL A 174 3.58 16.51 -12.89
N ALA A 175 2.51 15.75 -12.65
CA ALA A 175 1.15 16.26 -12.79
C ALA A 175 0.90 17.48 -11.91
N ALA A 176 1.26 17.43 -10.62
CA ALA A 176 1.09 18.53 -9.68
C ALA A 176 1.89 19.78 -10.09
N GLU A 177 3.11 19.60 -10.60
CA GLU A 177 3.96 20.70 -11.10
C GLU A 177 3.36 21.37 -12.34
N MET A 178 2.76 20.61 -13.26
CA MET A 178 2.14 21.14 -14.50
C MET A 178 0.84 21.88 -14.23
N LEU A 179 0.10 21.55 -13.17
CA LEU A 179 -1.20 22.19 -12.88
C LEU A 179 -1.08 23.70 -12.70
N SER A 180 -2.00 24.45 -13.31
CA SER A 180 -2.28 25.84 -12.96
C SER A 180 -2.94 25.94 -11.56
N PRO A 181 -2.90 27.11 -10.88
CA PRO A 181 -3.68 27.31 -9.66
C PRO A 181 -5.17 26.95 -9.86
N GLY A 182 -5.72 26.10 -9.01
CA GLY A 182 -7.08 25.55 -9.13
C GLY A 182 -7.24 24.44 -10.17
N GLY A 183 -6.18 24.06 -10.88
CA GLY A 183 -6.13 22.93 -11.80
C GLY A 183 -6.24 21.59 -11.09
N VAL A 184 -6.66 20.56 -11.83
CA VAL A 184 -6.96 19.22 -11.31
C VAL A 184 -6.16 18.17 -12.05
N ALA A 185 -5.67 17.15 -11.34
CA ALA A 185 -5.07 15.97 -11.94
C ALA A 185 -5.80 14.69 -11.52
N VAL A 186 -5.95 13.75 -12.43
CA VAL A 186 -6.36 12.37 -12.15
C VAL A 186 -5.45 11.40 -12.88
N MET A 187 -4.78 10.53 -12.13
CA MET A 187 -3.84 9.56 -12.70
C MET A 187 -4.04 8.17 -12.07
N VAL A 188 -4.06 7.15 -12.90
CA VAL A 188 -4.11 5.76 -12.42
C VAL A 188 -2.80 5.41 -11.73
N GLN A 189 -2.90 4.77 -10.59
CA GLN A 189 -1.78 4.40 -9.73
C GLN A 189 -1.91 2.96 -9.25
N PRO A 190 -0.82 2.23 -9.03
CA PRO A 190 -0.89 0.99 -8.28
C PRO A 190 -1.30 1.28 -6.83
N ARG A 191 -2.16 0.44 -6.24
CA ARG A 191 -2.63 0.64 -4.85
C ARG A 191 -1.50 0.73 -3.82
N SER A 192 -0.35 0.15 -4.10
CA SER A 192 0.83 0.26 -3.23
C SER A 192 1.26 1.70 -2.95
N THR A 193 0.98 2.65 -3.85
CA THR A 193 1.33 4.07 -3.64
C THR A 193 0.56 4.74 -2.50
N LEU A 194 -0.61 4.19 -2.12
CA LEU A 194 -1.39 4.66 -0.96
C LEU A 194 -0.60 4.58 0.36
N SER A 195 0.09 3.47 0.58
CA SER A 195 0.64 3.14 1.91
C SER A 195 2.10 2.66 1.90
N ALA A 196 2.70 2.39 0.72
CA ALA A 196 4.09 1.98 0.66
C ALA A 196 4.99 3.07 1.27
N ARG A 197 5.96 2.64 2.08
CA ARG A 197 6.96 3.52 2.70
C ARG A 197 7.74 4.31 1.65
N ASP A 198 8.09 3.64 0.57
CA ASP A 198 8.92 4.21 -0.49
C ASP A 198 8.18 5.34 -1.24
N ALA A 199 6.84 5.34 -1.25
CA ALA A 199 6.02 6.43 -1.80
C ALA A 199 5.77 7.59 -0.80
N GLY A 200 6.29 7.51 0.44
CA GLY A 200 6.07 8.52 1.49
C GLY A 200 6.52 9.90 1.06
N ALA A 201 7.77 10.02 0.58
CA ALA A 201 8.32 11.30 0.14
C ALA A 201 7.53 11.92 -1.03
N VAL A 202 6.95 11.09 -1.92
CA VAL A 202 6.08 11.57 -2.99
C VAL A 202 4.78 12.13 -2.41
N ARG A 203 4.12 11.41 -1.51
CA ARG A 203 2.88 11.87 -0.86
C ARG A 203 3.07 13.18 -0.12
N ASP A 204 4.17 13.30 0.64
CA ASP A 204 4.48 14.51 1.41
C ASP A 204 4.68 15.71 0.48
N ARG A 205 5.43 15.55 -0.62
CA ARG A 205 5.64 16.62 -1.61
C ARG A 205 4.38 16.99 -2.39
N LEU A 206 3.52 16.00 -2.68
CA LEU A 206 2.23 16.31 -3.29
C LEU A 206 1.41 17.25 -2.43
N LEU A 207 1.38 17.02 -1.10
CA LEU A 207 0.62 17.85 -0.17
C LEU A 207 1.18 19.29 -0.03
N GLU A 208 2.41 19.55 -0.45
CA GLU A 208 2.97 20.91 -0.51
C GLU A 208 2.38 21.74 -1.66
N VAL A 209 1.91 21.10 -2.74
CA VAL A 209 1.48 21.75 -3.99
C VAL A 209 0.02 21.51 -4.29
N ALA A 210 -0.47 20.31 -4.07
CA ALA A 210 -1.83 19.88 -4.40
C ALA A 210 -2.39 18.96 -3.31
N ALA A 211 -3.69 19.01 -3.08
CA ALA A 211 -4.37 18.18 -2.10
C ALA A 211 -5.29 17.17 -2.80
N PRO A 212 -5.46 15.94 -2.26
CA PRO A 212 -6.49 15.04 -2.73
C PRO A 212 -7.87 15.61 -2.40
N VAL A 213 -8.74 15.66 -3.41
CA VAL A 213 -10.15 16.10 -3.29
C VAL A 213 -11.12 14.94 -3.52
N ALA A 214 -10.70 13.94 -4.30
CA ALA A 214 -11.41 12.69 -4.45
C ALA A 214 -10.43 11.53 -4.67
N VAL A 215 -10.88 10.31 -4.44
CA VAL A 215 -10.18 9.08 -4.82
C VAL A 215 -11.15 8.11 -5.46
N TRP A 216 -10.66 7.39 -6.46
CA TRP A 216 -11.37 6.29 -7.09
C TRP A 216 -10.61 4.98 -6.91
N ALA A 217 -11.34 3.88 -6.66
CA ALA A 217 -10.84 2.52 -6.74
C ALA A 217 -11.99 1.54 -7.01
N ASP A 218 -11.67 0.30 -7.37
CA ASP A 218 -12.63 -0.81 -7.38
C ASP A 218 -11.92 -2.17 -7.27
N ASP A 219 -12.68 -3.26 -7.24
CA ASP A 219 -12.16 -4.64 -7.26
C ASP A 219 -12.07 -5.23 -8.68
N GLY A 220 -12.33 -4.43 -9.71
CA GLY A 220 -12.31 -4.85 -11.10
C GLY A 220 -10.89 -5.09 -11.61
N ARG A 221 -10.73 -6.12 -12.45
CA ARG A 221 -9.50 -6.33 -13.22
C ARG A 221 -9.58 -5.49 -14.50
N HIS A 222 -9.02 -4.29 -14.46
CA HIS A 222 -9.03 -3.35 -15.59
C HIS A 222 -7.90 -3.58 -16.57
N PHE A 223 -6.85 -4.27 -16.16
CA PHE A 223 -5.63 -4.48 -16.93
C PHE A 223 -5.31 -5.97 -17.05
N ASP A 224 -4.56 -6.34 -18.08
CA ASP A 224 -4.05 -7.71 -18.28
C ASP A 224 -3.08 -8.15 -17.15
N ALA A 225 -2.52 -7.20 -16.42
CA ALA A 225 -1.71 -7.46 -15.23
C ALA A 225 -2.59 -7.58 -13.97
N GLU A 226 -2.24 -8.51 -13.07
CA GLU A 226 -2.88 -8.65 -11.76
C GLU A 226 -2.40 -7.54 -10.80
N VAL A 227 -2.69 -6.27 -11.12
CA VAL A 227 -2.35 -5.12 -10.29
C VAL A 227 -3.63 -4.42 -9.88
N ASP A 228 -3.87 -4.34 -8.58
CA ASP A 228 -4.93 -3.51 -8.02
C ASP A 228 -4.57 -2.03 -8.21
N VAL A 229 -5.50 -1.26 -8.76
CA VAL A 229 -5.31 0.16 -9.05
C VAL A 229 -6.24 1.04 -8.24
N TRP A 230 -5.88 2.30 -8.17
CA TRP A 230 -6.68 3.40 -7.66
C TRP A 230 -6.32 4.67 -8.45
N ALA A 231 -7.11 5.73 -8.32
CA ALA A 231 -6.79 7.01 -8.95
C ALA A 231 -7.11 8.17 -7.98
N PRO A 232 -6.09 8.90 -7.50
CA PRO A 232 -6.31 10.15 -6.79
C PRO A 232 -6.77 11.23 -7.76
N VAL A 233 -7.71 12.06 -7.32
CA VAL A 233 -8.01 13.36 -7.91
C VAL A 233 -7.34 14.41 -7.04
N LEU A 234 -6.33 15.07 -7.60
CA LEU A 234 -5.54 16.09 -6.91
C LEU A 234 -5.93 17.46 -7.42
N ARG A 235 -6.08 18.46 -6.55
CA ARG A 235 -6.33 19.85 -6.91
C ARG A 235 -5.20 20.73 -6.39
N ARG A 236 -4.61 21.55 -7.27
CA ARG A 236 -3.62 22.55 -6.87
C ARG A 236 -4.30 23.71 -6.17
N GLY A 237 -3.73 24.13 -5.03
CA GLY A 237 -4.22 25.31 -4.31
C GLY A 237 -4.18 26.59 -5.16
N VAL A 238 -5.05 27.54 -4.86
CA VAL A 238 -5.05 28.88 -5.45
C VAL A 238 -4.22 29.79 -4.53
N ASP A 239 -3.33 30.60 -5.09
CA ASP A 239 -2.55 31.56 -4.31
C ASP A 239 -3.48 32.54 -3.58
N GLY A 240 -3.45 32.53 -2.26
CA GLY A 240 -4.30 33.35 -1.38
C GLY A 240 -5.36 32.57 -0.61
N ASP A 241 -5.65 31.34 -0.96
CA ASP A 241 -6.73 30.52 -0.39
C ASP A 241 -6.22 29.62 0.76
N ARG A 242 -5.59 30.21 1.77
CA ARG A 242 -5.08 29.46 2.93
C ARG A 242 -6.15 29.09 3.97
N GLY A 243 -7.43 29.18 3.66
CA GLY A 243 -8.40 28.94 4.73
C GLY A 243 -9.84 28.62 4.37
N GLU A 244 -10.40 29.06 3.25
CA GLU A 244 -11.86 28.99 3.05
C GLU A 244 -12.36 27.80 2.20
N GLU A 245 -11.53 27.15 1.37
CA GLU A 245 -11.92 25.94 0.63
C GLU A 245 -11.52 24.61 1.33
N VAL A 246 -11.05 24.65 2.57
CA VAL A 246 -10.49 23.49 3.30
C VAL A 246 -11.56 22.68 4.06
N GLU A 247 -12.84 23.11 4.04
CA GLU A 247 -13.90 22.45 4.84
C GLU A 247 -14.37 21.09 4.31
N HIS A 248 -14.08 20.75 3.05
CA HIS A 248 -14.53 19.48 2.49
C HIS A 248 -13.43 18.42 2.61
N GLY A 249 -13.82 17.22 3.04
CA GLY A 249 -12.97 16.03 3.07
C GLY A 249 -12.63 15.52 1.66
N VAL A 250 -12.12 14.31 1.58
CA VAL A 250 -11.82 13.62 0.32
C VAL A 250 -13.01 12.73 -0.05
N GLU A 251 -13.61 12.95 -1.23
CA GLU A 251 -14.66 12.08 -1.75
C GLU A 251 -14.11 10.69 -2.09
N VAL A 252 -14.82 9.63 -1.77
CA VAL A 252 -14.43 8.25 -2.11
C VAL A 252 -15.40 7.67 -3.13
N HIS A 253 -14.87 7.19 -4.25
CA HIS A 253 -15.60 6.52 -5.31
C HIS A 253 -15.15 5.07 -5.42
N TRP A 254 -16.08 4.13 -5.24
CA TRP A 254 -15.84 2.70 -5.39
C TRP A 254 -16.57 2.17 -6.62
N GLY A 255 -15.83 1.81 -7.67
CA GLY A 255 -16.41 1.49 -8.96
C GLY A 255 -17.18 2.68 -9.53
N THR A 256 -18.48 2.50 -9.78
CA THR A 256 -19.39 3.57 -10.25
C THR A 256 -20.18 4.24 -9.13
N ALA A 257 -20.08 3.74 -7.89
CA ALA A 257 -20.77 4.30 -6.73
C ALA A 257 -19.91 5.39 -6.06
N ALA A 258 -20.55 6.50 -5.70
CA ALA A 258 -19.96 7.49 -4.80
C ALA A 258 -20.31 7.09 -3.36
N ASP A 259 -19.31 6.99 -2.50
CA ASP A 259 -19.54 6.96 -1.06
C ASP A 259 -19.79 8.41 -0.61
N ALA A 260 -20.95 8.65 0.01
CA ALA A 260 -21.34 9.98 0.46
C ALA A 260 -20.49 10.50 1.65
N ALA A 261 -19.61 9.68 2.21
CA ALA A 261 -18.80 10.05 3.35
C ALA A 261 -17.47 10.71 2.92
N ASP A 262 -17.32 11.98 3.25
CA ASP A 262 -16.06 12.68 3.15
C ASP A 262 -15.02 12.09 4.12
N ARG A 263 -13.84 11.78 3.62
CA ARG A 263 -12.73 11.32 4.46
C ARG A 263 -11.83 12.47 4.84
N PRO A 264 -11.25 12.47 6.05
CA PRO A 264 -10.24 13.47 6.41
C PRO A 264 -9.10 13.51 5.40
N ARG A 265 -8.61 14.69 5.08
CA ARG A 265 -7.42 14.83 4.24
C ARG A 265 -6.22 14.24 4.96
N PRO A 266 -5.36 13.49 4.27
CA PRO A 266 -4.13 12.99 4.87
C PRO A 266 -3.17 14.16 5.17
N GLU A 267 -2.44 14.03 6.28
CA GLU A 267 -1.39 14.96 6.66
C GLU A 267 -0.01 14.47 6.21
N PRO A 268 1.00 15.35 6.11
CA PRO A 268 2.37 14.95 5.85
C PRO A 268 2.86 13.85 6.81
N GLY A 269 3.60 12.88 6.28
CA GLY A 269 4.09 11.72 7.01
C GLY A 269 3.06 10.60 7.20
N GLN A 270 1.79 10.81 6.85
CA GLN A 270 0.75 9.80 6.97
C GLN A 270 0.63 8.90 5.73
N SER A 271 0.11 7.70 5.95
CA SER A 271 -0.40 6.84 4.89
C SER A 271 -1.72 7.39 4.33
N TRP A 272 -1.93 7.23 3.02
CA TRP A 272 -3.22 7.53 2.38
C TRP A 272 -4.16 6.31 2.36
N GLY A 273 -3.72 5.17 2.92
CA GLY A 273 -4.54 3.97 3.07
C GLY A 273 -5.92 4.21 3.70
N PRO A 274 -6.04 5.02 4.77
CA PRO A 274 -7.33 5.33 5.40
C PRO A 274 -8.38 5.88 4.44
N LEU A 275 -8.01 6.53 3.34
CA LEU A 275 -8.97 7.02 2.32
C LEU A 275 -9.81 5.89 1.74
N LEU A 276 -9.23 4.71 1.46
CA LEU A 276 -9.92 3.58 0.87
C LEU A 276 -10.29 2.47 1.87
N ALA A 277 -9.84 2.57 3.13
CA ALA A 277 -9.98 1.49 4.09
C ALA A 277 -11.42 1.03 4.31
N THR A 278 -12.36 1.97 4.44
CA THR A 278 -13.79 1.64 4.65
C THR A 278 -14.40 1.01 3.40
N ALA A 279 -14.08 1.50 2.20
CA ALA A 279 -14.51 0.89 0.94
C ALA A 279 -13.95 -0.54 0.78
N LEU A 280 -12.77 -0.82 1.35
CA LEU A 280 -12.19 -2.16 1.45
C LEU A 280 -12.79 -3.00 2.60
N GLY A 281 -13.84 -2.52 3.25
CA GLY A 281 -14.53 -3.21 4.34
C GLY A 281 -13.74 -3.27 5.64
N VAL A 282 -12.79 -2.36 5.87
CA VAL A 282 -12.08 -2.25 7.14
C VAL A 282 -12.88 -1.31 8.06
N PRO A 283 -13.31 -1.77 9.25
CA PRO A 283 -14.11 -0.98 10.17
C PRO A 283 -13.43 0.33 10.58
N GLU A 284 -14.22 1.32 10.93
CA GLU A 284 -13.70 2.55 11.50
C GLU A 284 -13.21 2.31 12.93
N ILE A 285 -12.16 3.03 13.28
CA ILE A 285 -11.61 3.04 14.65
C ILE A 285 -11.43 4.50 15.05
N ALA A 286 -11.60 4.80 16.32
CA ALA A 286 -11.35 6.13 16.82
C ALA A 286 -9.91 6.60 16.45
N PRO A 287 -9.72 7.89 16.11
CA PRO A 287 -8.40 8.45 15.90
C PRO A 287 -7.45 8.14 17.06
N ALA A 288 -6.18 7.90 16.78
CA ALA A 288 -5.20 7.52 17.80
C ALA A 288 -5.11 8.54 18.96
N GLY A 289 -5.42 9.82 18.70
CA GLY A 289 -5.50 10.88 19.71
C GLY A 289 -6.72 10.81 20.64
N GLU A 290 -7.82 10.19 20.18
CA GLU A 290 -9.06 10.01 20.94
C GLU A 290 -9.10 8.64 21.64
N MET A 291 -8.32 7.67 21.17
CA MET A 291 -8.28 6.31 21.72
C MET A 291 -7.61 6.23 23.10
N ALA A 292 -6.88 7.26 23.53
CA ALA A 292 -6.28 7.24 24.85
C ALA A 292 -6.06 8.62 25.44
N PRO A 293 -6.58 8.95 26.61
CA PRO A 293 -5.78 9.66 27.57
C PRO A 293 -4.54 8.80 27.82
N ALA A 294 -3.35 9.41 27.88
CA ALA A 294 -2.10 8.72 28.15
C ALA A 294 -2.31 7.63 29.20
N GLY A 295 -1.94 6.37 28.89
CA GLY A 295 -1.98 5.29 29.86
C GLY A 295 -1.29 5.72 31.14
N ALA A 296 -1.52 5.02 32.28
CA ALA A 296 -1.06 5.41 33.62
C ALA A 296 0.44 5.74 33.74
N ALA A 297 1.24 5.49 32.68
CA ALA A 297 2.65 5.82 32.56
C ALA A 297 2.98 6.79 31.39
N GLY A 298 1.98 7.38 30.71
CA GLY A 298 2.21 8.31 29.60
C GLY A 298 2.60 7.66 28.26
N HIS A 299 2.68 6.33 28.19
CA HIS A 299 2.99 5.60 26.97
C HIS A 299 1.74 5.48 26.09
N ARG A 300 1.87 5.81 24.80
CA ARG A 300 0.75 5.82 23.84
C ARG A 300 0.83 4.73 22.80
N THR A 301 2.05 4.28 22.46
CA THR A 301 2.32 3.33 21.38
C THR A 301 3.21 2.19 21.85
N ILE A 302 3.22 1.11 21.08
CA ILE A 302 4.17 0.00 21.30
C ILE A 302 5.62 0.49 21.24
N GLY A 303 5.93 1.48 20.40
CA GLY A 303 7.27 2.06 20.28
C GLY A 303 7.78 2.76 21.54
N ASP A 304 6.89 3.17 22.46
CA ASP A 304 7.26 3.78 23.74
C ASP A 304 7.74 2.73 24.77
N VAL A 305 7.35 1.46 24.60
CA VAL A 305 7.60 0.38 25.58
C VAL A 305 8.37 -0.81 25.00
N ALA A 306 8.59 -0.84 23.68
CA ALA A 306 9.29 -1.92 23.00
C ALA A 306 10.05 -1.42 21.77
N THR A 307 11.13 -2.12 21.44
CA THR A 307 11.80 -1.99 20.13
C THR A 307 11.21 -3.00 19.15
N ALA A 308 11.10 -2.64 17.87
CA ALA A 308 10.71 -3.57 16.83
C ALA A 308 11.76 -3.57 15.72
N THR A 309 12.22 -4.77 15.32
CA THR A 309 13.26 -4.97 14.31
C THR A 309 12.85 -6.07 13.32
N ALA A 310 13.13 -5.87 12.03
CA ALA A 310 13.02 -6.89 11.01
C ALA A 310 14.38 -7.49 10.71
N GLY A 311 14.44 -8.78 10.33
CA GLY A 311 15.66 -9.43 9.86
C GLY A 311 16.05 -8.95 8.44
N PHE A 312 17.28 -9.21 8.03
CA PHE A 312 17.83 -8.85 6.72
C PHE A 312 18.03 -10.08 5.82
N ARG A 313 18.34 -9.86 4.56
CA ARG A 313 18.47 -10.91 3.56
C ARG A 313 19.65 -11.86 3.84
N ASP A 314 20.78 -11.31 4.29
CA ASP A 314 21.99 -12.10 4.56
C ASP A 314 21.79 -13.09 5.71
N GLU A 315 21.08 -12.69 6.76
CA GLU A 315 20.71 -13.56 7.86
C GLU A 315 19.79 -14.70 7.40
N PHE A 316 18.87 -14.43 6.47
CA PHE A 316 17.97 -15.44 5.93
C PHE A 316 18.73 -16.61 5.28
N TYR A 317 19.71 -16.33 4.43
CA TYR A 317 20.45 -17.40 3.74
C TYR A 317 21.27 -18.25 4.71
N ALA A 318 21.99 -17.61 5.64
CA ALA A 318 22.79 -18.31 6.63
C ALA A 318 21.93 -19.16 7.60
N LEU A 319 20.81 -18.60 8.11
CA LEU A 319 19.89 -19.34 8.96
C LEU A 319 19.21 -20.48 8.23
N SER A 320 18.86 -20.30 6.95
CA SER A 320 18.24 -21.33 6.13
C SER A 320 19.20 -22.49 5.83
N ALA A 321 20.49 -22.22 5.64
CA ALA A 321 21.54 -23.22 5.45
C ALA A 321 21.79 -24.04 6.73
N ALA A 322 21.80 -23.37 7.90
CA ALA A 322 21.99 -24.01 9.21
C ALA A 322 20.71 -24.61 9.80
N ALA A 323 19.56 -24.56 9.08
CA ALA A 323 18.31 -25.15 9.53
C ALA A 323 18.34 -26.67 9.47
N ARG A 324 17.96 -27.34 10.56
CA ARG A 324 17.74 -28.79 10.64
C ARG A 324 16.26 -29.11 10.60
N SER A 325 15.88 -30.07 9.78
CA SER A 325 14.54 -30.66 9.74
C SER A 325 14.39 -31.78 10.75
N ARG A 326 13.18 -32.03 11.24
CA ARG A 326 12.90 -33.10 12.22
C ARG A 326 13.37 -34.48 11.78
N ASP A 327 13.41 -34.74 10.49
CA ASP A 327 13.81 -35.98 9.84
C ASP A 327 15.33 -36.05 9.53
N GLU A 328 16.10 -34.99 9.83
CA GLU A 328 17.53 -34.92 9.58
C GLU A 328 18.36 -35.33 10.82
N PRO A 329 19.55 -35.94 10.62
CA PRO A 329 20.49 -36.18 11.70
C PRO A 329 20.90 -34.88 12.39
N GLY A 330 21.05 -34.96 13.72
CA GLY A 330 21.44 -33.80 14.54
C GLY A 330 20.28 -32.88 14.93
N TRP A 331 19.04 -33.14 14.44
CA TRP A 331 17.88 -32.44 14.97
C TRP A 331 17.59 -32.89 16.41
N GLY A 332 17.21 -31.94 17.25
CA GLY A 332 16.80 -32.23 18.63
C GLY A 332 16.05 -31.05 19.26
N PRO A 333 15.19 -31.34 20.27
CA PRO A 333 14.36 -30.31 20.92
C PRO A 333 15.16 -29.25 21.66
N GLN A 334 16.45 -29.54 21.97
CA GLN A 334 17.40 -28.61 22.60
C GLN A 334 17.88 -27.50 21.67
N LEU A 335 17.82 -27.72 20.34
CA LEU A 335 18.19 -26.69 19.39
C LEU A 335 17.15 -25.56 19.34
N PRO A 336 17.57 -24.29 19.20
CA PRO A 336 16.66 -23.16 19.09
C PRO A 336 15.69 -23.31 17.93
N PRO A 337 14.38 -23.11 18.15
CA PRO A 337 13.41 -23.14 17.06
C PRO A 337 13.60 -21.94 16.12
N LEU A 338 13.66 -22.21 14.82
CA LEU A 338 13.58 -21.19 13.76
C LEU A 338 12.11 -20.89 13.47
N VAL A 339 11.74 -19.61 13.49
CA VAL A 339 10.35 -19.17 13.30
C VAL A 339 10.23 -18.26 12.10
N THR A 340 9.39 -18.62 11.15
CA THR A 340 9.03 -17.82 9.96
C THR A 340 7.53 -17.54 9.89
N VAL A 341 7.13 -16.58 9.08
CA VAL A 341 5.73 -16.07 8.98
C VAL A 341 4.66 -17.15 8.87
N GLY A 342 4.86 -18.16 8.04
CA GLY A 342 3.87 -19.22 7.86
C GLY A 342 3.65 -20.15 9.07
N MET A 343 4.40 -19.96 10.16
CA MET A 343 4.27 -20.70 11.40
C MET A 343 3.51 -19.90 12.47
N ILE A 344 3.34 -18.60 12.27
CA ILE A 344 2.75 -17.70 13.26
C ILE A 344 1.27 -17.54 12.97
N ASP A 345 0.47 -17.77 13.98
CA ASP A 345 -0.96 -17.55 14.08
C ASP A 345 -1.23 -16.55 15.21
N VAL A 346 -2.48 -16.13 15.40
CA VAL A 346 -2.86 -15.29 16.55
C VAL A 346 -2.61 -16.04 17.86
N GLY A 347 -1.59 -15.66 18.59
CA GLY A 347 -1.19 -16.25 19.88
C GLY A 347 -0.61 -17.67 19.81
N ARG A 348 -0.43 -18.26 18.63
CA ARG A 348 -0.01 -19.65 18.46
C ARG A 348 1.13 -19.82 17.46
N LEU A 349 2.04 -20.76 17.73
CA LEU A 349 3.08 -21.20 16.82
C LEU A 349 2.74 -22.59 16.24
N ASP A 350 2.37 -22.66 14.95
CA ASP A 350 2.14 -23.93 14.24
C ASP A 350 3.43 -24.48 13.65
N ARG A 351 3.99 -25.51 14.27
CA ARG A 351 5.19 -26.24 13.82
C ARG A 351 4.87 -27.61 13.19
N ARG A 352 3.60 -27.94 13.04
CA ARG A 352 3.17 -29.26 12.54
C ARG A 352 3.41 -29.41 11.04
N ARG A 353 3.31 -28.32 10.29
CA ARG A 353 3.43 -28.33 8.83
C ARG A 353 4.86 -27.97 8.42
N PRO A 354 5.47 -28.70 7.48
CA PRO A 354 6.74 -28.31 6.90
C PRO A 354 6.67 -26.92 6.26
N ARG A 355 7.75 -26.17 6.32
CA ARG A 355 7.86 -24.82 5.74
C ARG A 355 9.05 -24.75 4.77
N ARG A 356 8.89 -23.91 3.75
CA ARG A 356 9.97 -23.71 2.78
C ARG A 356 10.98 -22.69 3.32
N LEU A 357 12.22 -23.14 3.56
CA LEU A 357 13.35 -22.32 3.99
C LEU A 357 14.51 -22.52 3.01
N GLY A 358 15.00 -21.44 2.40
CA GLY A 358 16.12 -21.52 1.44
C GLY A 358 15.88 -22.48 0.27
N GLY A 359 14.63 -22.59 -0.21
CA GLY A 359 14.24 -23.51 -1.28
C GLY A 359 13.93 -24.94 -0.82
N ARG A 360 14.33 -25.36 0.39
CA ARG A 360 14.08 -26.67 0.99
C ARG A 360 12.76 -26.70 1.78
N LEU A 361 12.13 -27.86 1.83
CA LEU A 361 11.00 -28.11 2.74
C LEU A 361 11.56 -28.64 4.06
N VAL A 362 11.30 -27.94 5.18
CA VAL A 362 11.85 -28.22 6.50
C VAL A 362 10.72 -28.42 7.51
N ALA A 363 10.68 -29.56 8.17
CA ALA A 363 9.71 -29.89 9.21
C ALA A 363 10.25 -29.51 10.58
N ASP A 364 9.46 -28.78 11.39
CA ASP A 364 9.85 -28.26 12.72
C ASP A 364 11.29 -27.70 12.73
N PRO A 365 11.56 -26.62 11.98
CA PRO A 365 12.91 -26.13 11.74
C PRO A 365 13.61 -25.72 13.05
N ARG A 366 14.84 -26.18 13.22
CA ARG A 366 15.70 -25.88 14.35
C ARG A 366 17.04 -25.37 13.86
N LEU A 367 17.67 -24.48 14.62
CA LEU A 367 18.97 -23.89 14.28
C LEU A 367 20.11 -24.75 14.79
N ASP A 368 20.96 -25.24 13.89
CA ASP A 368 22.25 -25.79 14.22
C ASP A 368 23.24 -24.63 14.49
N VAL A 369 23.38 -24.30 15.78
CA VAL A 369 24.19 -23.16 16.22
C VAL A 369 25.66 -23.36 15.95
N ASP A 370 26.16 -24.61 16.03
CA ASP A 370 27.56 -24.92 15.84
C ASP A 370 27.98 -24.81 14.36
N SER A 371 27.13 -25.32 13.46
CA SER A 371 27.29 -25.10 12.02
C SER A 371 27.26 -23.60 11.68
N LEU A 372 26.26 -22.88 12.19
CA LEU A 372 26.15 -21.44 11.95
C LEU A 372 27.35 -20.66 12.52
N GLN A 373 27.90 -21.06 13.67
CA GLN A 373 29.08 -20.43 14.26
C GLN A 373 30.32 -20.62 13.38
N THR A 374 30.43 -21.77 12.71
CA THR A 374 31.55 -22.10 11.81
C THR A 374 31.40 -21.34 10.48
N ASP A 375 30.24 -21.38 9.87
CA ASP A 375 30.02 -20.91 8.49
C ASP A 375 29.71 -19.42 8.41
N ALA A 376 29.02 -18.85 9.43
CA ALA A 376 28.57 -17.47 9.46
C ALA A 376 28.63 -16.87 10.89
N PRO A 377 29.83 -16.65 11.48
CA PRO A 377 29.96 -16.26 12.88
C PRO A 377 29.30 -14.91 13.23
N ALA A 378 29.16 -14.01 12.27
CA ALA A 378 28.43 -12.74 12.46
C ALA A 378 26.93 -12.99 12.66
N VAL A 379 26.33 -13.87 11.86
CA VAL A 379 24.93 -14.26 11.96
C VAL A 379 24.67 -15.09 13.22
N ALA A 380 25.62 -15.95 13.63
CA ALA A 380 25.54 -16.67 14.90
C ALA A 380 25.50 -15.71 16.11
N ARG A 381 26.31 -14.66 16.11
CA ARG A 381 26.25 -13.60 17.16
C ARG A 381 24.91 -12.85 17.11
N TRP A 382 24.41 -12.55 15.92
CA TRP A 382 23.11 -11.92 15.73
C TRP A 382 21.98 -12.82 16.28
N ALA A 383 21.97 -14.11 15.94
CA ALA A 383 20.96 -15.07 16.41
C ALA A 383 20.95 -15.18 17.95
N ARG A 384 22.12 -15.24 18.59
CA ARG A 384 22.22 -15.25 20.06
C ARG A 384 21.66 -13.98 20.70
N LYS A 385 21.87 -12.80 20.10
CA LYS A 385 21.28 -11.54 20.59
C LYS A 385 19.75 -11.53 20.50
N ARG A 386 19.17 -12.33 19.61
CA ARG A 386 17.71 -12.49 19.46
C ARG A 386 17.11 -13.54 20.40
N GLN A 387 17.92 -14.28 21.13
CA GLN A 387 17.46 -15.23 22.15
C GLN A 387 17.16 -14.52 23.47
N VAL A 388 16.19 -13.63 23.44
CA VAL A 388 15.63 -12.88 24.55
C VAL A 388 14.10 -12.96 24.53
N PRO A 389 13.41 -12.78 25.68
CA PRO A 389 11.95 -12.69 25.71
C PRO A 389 11.43 -11.61 24.77
N LYS A 390 10.49 -11.98 23.87
CA LYS A 390 10.00 -11.10 22.81
C LYS A 390 8.66 -11.57 22.24
N VAL A 391 8.10 -10.78 21.34
CA VAL A 391 7.00 -11.19 20.47
C VAL A 391 7.51 -11.27 19.02
N LEU A 392 7.16 -12.34 18.30
CA LEU A 392 7.42 -12.48 16.88
C LEU A 392 6.11 -12.22 16.12
N VAL A 393 6.17 -11.29 15.15
CA VAL A 393 5.03 -10.84 14.35
C VAL A 393 5.22 -11.25 12.90
N ALA A 394 4.19 -11.82 12.29
CA ALA A 394 4.17 -12.16 10.87
C ALA A 394 4.03 -10.88 10.02
N THR A 395 4.75 -10.82 8.90
CA THR A 395 4.80 -9.61 8.04
C THR A 395 3.86 -9.62 6.85
N GLN A 396 3.22 -10.76 6.58
CA GLN A 396 2.26 -10.92 5.47
C GLN A 396 1.07 -11.72 5.98
N THR A 397 -0.01 -11.05 6.29
CA THR A 397 -1.13 -11.65 7.02
C THR A 397 -2.44 -10.92 6.69
N ARG A 398 -3.57 -11.52 7.03
CA ARG A 398 -4.91 -10.91 6.88
C ARG A 398 -5.35 -10.12 8.11
N VAL A 399 -4.69 -10.40 9.25
CA VAL A 399 -4.88 -9.77 10.54
C VAL A 399 -3.51 -9.77 11.23
N LEU A 400 -3.31 -9.02 12.27
CA LEU A 400 -2.07 -9.11 13.04
C LEU A 400 -1.94 -10.49 13.71
N GLU A 401 -0.98 -11.27 13.23
CA GLU A 401 -0.62 -12.59 13.74
C GLU A 401 0.72 -12.49 14.46
N ALA A 402 0.76 -12.92 15.70
CA ALA A 402 1.96 -12.85 16.52
C ALA A 402 2.00 -13.97 17.57
N VAL A 403 3.20 -14.29 18.06
CA VAL A 403 3.43 -15.27 19.12
C VAL A 403 4.44 -14.74 20.13
N ALA A 404 4.20 -15.01 21.43
CA ALA A 404 5.12 -14.63 22.48
C ALA A 404 6.19 -15.72 22.72
N ASP A 405 7.44 -15.33 22.70
CA ASP A 405 8.60 -16.13 23.12
C ASP A 405 8.98 -15.72 24.56
N LEU A 406 8.33 -16.33 25.53
CA LEU A 406 8.53 -15.99 26.94
C LEU A 406 9.90 -16.46 27.46
N GLY A 407 10.41 -17.57 26.91
CA GLY A 407 11.71 -18.14 27.28
C GLY A 407 12.90 -17.55 26.50
N GLY A 408 12.65 -16.73 25.50
CA GLY A 408 13.70 -16.14 24.67
C GLY A 408 14.46 -17.17 23.81
N GLN A 409 13.82 -18.29 23.45
CA GLN A 409 14.52 -19.37 22.74
C GLN A 409 14.37 -19.31 21.21
N MET A 410 13.35 -18.61 20.71
CA MET A 410 13.04 -18.59 19.28
C MET A 410 14.00 -17.69 18.52
N VAL A 411 14.46 -18.14 17.36
CA VAL A 411 15.25 -17.33 16.42
C VAL A 411 14.36 -16.96 15.23
N PRO A 412 14.13 -15.64 15.01
CA PRO A 412 13.30 -15.18 13.90
C PRO A 412 14.01 -15.39 12.56
N VAL A 413 13.27 -15.81 11.56
CA VAL A 413 13.72 -15.89 10.17
C VAL A 413 12.95 -14.87 9.34
N THR A 414 13.65 -14.07 8.54
CA THR A 414 13.03 -13.13 7.60
C THR A 414 12.01 -13.85 6.70
N PRO A 415 10.80 -13.30 6.53
CA PRO A 415 10.36 -11.95 6.89
C PRO A 415 9.50 -11.90 8.18
N THR A 416 10.07 -11.92 9.37
CA THR A 416 9.37 -11.71 10.64
C THR A 416 9.85 -10.43 11.32
N VAL A 417 9.01 -9.83 12.17
CA VAL A 417 9.37 -8.70 13.04
C VAL A 417 9.51 -9.21 14.47
N SER A 418 10.65 -8.91 15.11
CA SER A 418 10.87 -9.12 16.54
C SER A 418 10.51 -7.87 17.32
N VAL A 419 9.67 -7.99 18.35
CA VAL A 419 9.27 -6.92 19.26
C VAL A 419 9.78 -7.27 20.65
N GLU A 420 10.77 -6.49 21.13
CA GLU A 420 11.49 -6.72 22.36
C GLU A 420 11.10 -5.64 23.40
N PRO A 421 10.58 -6.01 24.60
CA PRO A 421 10.25 -5.04 25.64
C PRO A 421 11.49 -4.25 26.07
N THR A 422 11.33 -2.94 26.34
CA THR A 422 12.43 -2.09 26.85
C THR A 422 12.56 -2.09 28.37
N GLY A 423 11.77 -2.90 29.08
CA GLY A 423 11.76 -2.97 30.54
C GLY A 423 10.79 -2.00 31.21
N ALA A 424 9.84 -1.43 30.46
CA ALA A 424 8.76 -0.64 31.04
C ALA A 424 7.96 -1.48 32.06
N VAL A 425 7.66 -0.89 33.23
CA VAL A 425 6.99 -1.59 34.31
C VAL A 425 5.62 -2.11 33.86
N GLY A 426 5.38 -3.39 34.04
CA GLY A 426 4.11 -4.06 33.72
C GLY A 426 3.91 -4.36 32.22
N VAL A 427 4.95 -4.22 31.39
CA VAL A 427 4.86 -4.55 29.95
C VAL A 427 5.95 -5.56 29.59
N GLY A 428 5.54 -6.81 29.43
CA GLY A 428 6.35 -7.91 28.94
C GLY A 428 5.83 -8.48 27.60
N PRO A 429 6.37 -9.62 27.15
CA PRO A 429 5.93 -10.21 25.89
C PRO A 429 4.45 -10.61 25.84
N ARG A 430 3.82 -10.93 26.97
CA ARG A 430 2.38 -11.29 27.02
C ARG A 430 1.50 -10.07 26.81
N GLU A 431 1.80 -8.97 27.48
CA GLU A 431 1.10 -7.69 27.35
C GLU A 431 1.24 -7.15 25.94
N LEU A 432 2.44 -7.23 25.36
CA LEU A 432 2.70 -6.86 23.96
C LEU A 432 1.93 -7.76 22.99
N LEU A 433 1.89 -9.10 23.22
CA LEU A 433 1.11 -10.02 22.40
C LEU A 433 -0.36 -9.62 22.37
N ALA A 434 -0.94 -9.37 23.55
CA ALA A 434 -2.34 -8.97 23.68
C ALA A 434 -2.61 -7.65 22.94
N ALA A 435 -1.75 -6.65 23.09
CA ALA A 435 -1.90 -5.37 22.41
C ALA A 435 -1.74 -5.49 20.88
N ILE A 436 -0.78 -6.26 20.40
CA ILE A 436 -0.53 -6.47 18.96
C ILE A 436 -1.68 -7.22 18.30
N CYS A 437 -2.14 -8.33 18.90
CA CYS A 437 -3.18 -9.19 18.32
C CYS A 437 -4.61 -8.64 18.52
N ALA A 438 -4.78 -7.53 19.20
CA ALA A 438 -6.09 -6.93 19.47
C ALA A 438 -6.83 -6.55 18.16
N PRO A 439 -8.16 -6.73 18.08
CA PRO A 439 -8.95 -6.30 16.94
C PRO A 439 -8.75 -4.82 16.55
N PRO A 440 -8.70 -3.84 17.50
CA PRO A 440 -8.42 -2.44 17.15
C PRO A 440 -7.04 -2.23 16.52
N SER A 441 -6.00 -2.90 17.02
CA SER A 441 -4.65 -2.86 16.44
C SER A 441 -4.62 -3.43 15.03
N ALA A 442 -5.33 -4.54 14.80
CA ALA A 442 -5.46 -5.15 13.49
C ALA A 442 -6.19 -4.24 12.49
N ALA A 443 -7.29 -3.62 12.90
CA ALA A 443 -8.02 -2.67 12.05
C ALA A 443 -7.19 -1.42 11.79
N ARG A 444 -6.51 -0.88 12.78
CA ARG A 444 -5.59 0.27 12.62
C ARG A 444 -4.54 -0.02 11.55
N LEU A 445 -3.83 -1.15 11.69
CA LEU A 445 -2.83 -1.54 10.71
C LEU A 445 -3.44 -1.74 9.32
N ALA A 446 -4.59 -2.41 9.23
CA ALA A 446 -5.27 -2.66 7.96
C ALA A 446 -5.68 -1.35 7.26
N ARG A 447 -6.12 -0.34 8.02
CA ARG A 447 -6.42 0.99 7.49
C ARG A 447 -5.18 1.72 7.00
N ASP A 448 -4.14 1.77 7.82
CA ASP A 448 -2.89 2.48 7.50
C ASP A 448 -2.12 1.81 6.33
N ALA A 449 -2.24 0.48 6.20
CA ALA A 449 -1.56 -0.32 5.19
C ALA A 449 -2.48 -0.72 4.02
N ALA A 450 -3.69 -0.16 3.91
CA ALA A 450 -4.60 -0.45 2.82
C ALA A 450 -3.90 -0.25 1.46
N GLY A 451 -4.05 -1.22 0.57
CA GLY A 451 -3.36 -1.24 -0.73
C GLY A 451 -1.93 -1.79 -0.73
N SER A 452 -1.30 -2.09 0.43
CA SER A 452 0.09 -2.59 0.48
C SER A 452 0.23 -4.11 0.34
N GLY A 453 -0.86 -4.87 0.36
CA GLY A 453 -0.85 -6.33 0.34
C GLY A 453 -0.48 -6.91 -1.02
N LEU A 454 0.19 -8.09 -1.00
CA LEU A 454 0.52 -8.87 -2.21
C LEU A 454 -0.68 -9.67 -2.74
N SER A 455 -1.79 -9.73 -2.00
CA SER A 455 -3.03 -10.41 -2.38
C SER A 455 -4.23 -9.70 -1.75
N ALA A 456 -5.41 -9.85 -2.35
CA ALA A 456 -6.64 -9.26 -1.86
C ALA A 456 -6.86 -9.53 -0.36
N GLY A 457 -6.99 -8.48 0.43
CA GLY A 457 -7.20 -8.55 1.88
C GLY A 457 -5.97 -8.92 2.72
N ALA A 458 -4.77 -9.06 2.13
CA ALA A 458 -3.53 -9.20 2.87
C ALA A 458 -2.92 -7.83 3.20
N VAL A 459 -2.30 -7.73 4.36
CA VAL A 459 -1.63 -6.52 4.86
C VAL A 459 -0.15 -6.80 5.03
N ARG A 460 0.69 -5.86 4.63
CA ARG A 460 2.14 -5.94 4.88
C ARG A 460 2.48 -5.24 6.19
N VAL A 461 2.99 -6.01 7.14
CA VAL A 461 3.39 -5.52 8.47
C VAL A 461 4.86 -5.14 8.47
N SER A 462 5.20 -3.91 8.82
CA SER A 462 6.58 -3.45 9.01
C SER A 462 6.89 -3.21 10.49
N ALA A 463 8.16 -3.22 10.85
CA ALA A 463 8.61 -2.88 12.21
C ALA A 463 8.16 -1.47 12.64
N THR A 464 8.17 -0.50 11.72
CA THR A 464 7.68 0.85 11.96
C THR A 464 6.18 0.87 12.23
N ALA A 465 5.38 0.12 11.45
CA ALA A 465 3.94 0.03 11.64
C ALA A 465 3.58 -0.61 13.00
N VAL A 466 4.30 -1.67 13.40
CA VAL A 466 4.10 -2.29 14.73
C VAL A 466 4.41 -1.31 15.86
N ARG A 467 5.48 -0.52 15.74
CA ARG A 467 5.82 0.49 16.75
C ARG A 467 4.77 1.59 16.87
N ALA A 468 4.09 1.93 15.78
CA ALA A 468 3.04 2.95 15.75
C ALA A 468 1.69 2.48 16.30
N LEU A 469 1.51 1.17 16.54
CA LEU A 469 0.27 0.65 17.12
C LEU A 469 0.01 1.24 18.50
N PRO A 470 -1.23 1.69 18.79
CA PRO A 470 -1.58 2.23 20.09
C PRO A 470 -1.56 1.14 21.17
N LEU A 471 -1.33 1.53 22.40
CA LEU A 471 -1.52 0.69 23.57
C LEU A 471 -2.97 0.83 24.10
N PRO A 472 -3.52 -0.23 24.76
CA PRO A 472 -4.83 -0.15 25.40
C PRO A 472 -4.89 0.93 26.48
N SER A 473 -6.02 1.64 26.57
CA SER A 473 -6.25 2.67 27.58
C SER A 473 -6.81 2.13 28.92
N ASP A 474 -7.67 1.10 28.86
CA ASP A 474 -8.17 0.41 30.05
C ASP A 474 -7.19 -0.69 30.48
N THR A 475 -6.40 -0.40 31.51
CA THR A 475 -5.39 -1.33 32.05
C THR A 475 -5.98 -2.59 32.68
N GLY A 476 -7.22 -2.51 33.18
CA GLY A 476 -7.94 -3.66 33.76
C GLY A 476 -8.34 -4.66 32.65
N ALA A 477 -8.99 -4.17 31.62
CA ALA A 477 -9.35 -4.97 30.44
C ALA A 477 -8.10 -5.47 29.70
N TRP A 478 -7.04 -4.67 29.61
CA TRP A 478 -5.78 -5.15 29.03
C TRP A 478 -5.18 -6.32 29.81
N ARG A 479 -5.19 -6.29 31.14
CA ARG A 479 -4.71 -7.41 31.96
C ARG A 479 -5.58 -8.66 31.76
N GLU A 480 -6.93 -8.53 31.75
CA GLU A 480 -7.84 -9.63 31.42
C GLU A 480 -7.52 -10.22 30.04
N GLY A 481 -7.31 -9.38 29.02
CA GLY A 481 -6.91 -9.81 27.68
C GLY A 481 -5.54 -10.50 27.65
N THR A 482 -4.59 -10.04 28.44
CA THR A 482 -3.26 -10.67 28.59
C THR A 482 -3.37 -12.08 29.17
N ASP A 483 -4.22 -12.27 30.17
CA ASP A 483 -4.47 -13.60 30.77
C ASP A 483 -5.13 -14.55 29.74
N LEU A 484 -6.10 -14.07 28.97
CA LEU A 484 -6.73 -14.83 27.88
C LEU A 484 -5.72 -15.18 26.78
N ALA A 485 -4.82 -14.27 26.42
CA ALA A 485 -3.79 -14.51 25.40
C ALA A 485 -2.87 -15.68 25.76
N ALA A 486 -2.67 -16.00 27.04
CA ALA A 486 -1.92 -17.18 27.46
C ALA A 486 -2.58 -18.50 27.03
N GLY A 487 -3.90 -18.52 26.85
CA GLY A 487 -4.67 -19.69 26.39
C GLY A 487 -4.75 -19.84 24.86
N LEU A 488 -4.33 -18.85 24.08
CA LEU A 488 -4.42 -18.89 22.60
C LEU A 488 -3.49 -19.94 21.95
N GLY A 489 -2.48 -20.40 22.69
CA GLY A 489 -1.55 -21.45 22.25
C GLY A 489 -2.09 -22.88 22.37
N LEU A 490 -3.31 -23.09 22.85
CA LEU A 490 -3.90 -24.42 23.04
C LEU A 490 -4.15 -25.13 21.70
N ASP A 491 -3.98 -26.45 21.71
CA ASP A 491 -4.13 -27.31 20.53
C ASP A 491 -5.58 -27.75 20.26
N GLU A 492 -6.48 -27.61 21.24
CA GLU A 492 -7.92 -27.91 21.13
C GLU A 492 -8.64 -26.75 20.42
N GLU A 493 -8.94 -26.93 19.11
CA GLU A 493 -9.48 -25.85 18.26
C GLU A 493 -10.77 -25.21 18.81
N GLY A 494 -11.74 -25.99 19.27
CA GLY A 494 -13.00 -25.47 19.81
C GLY A 494 -12.80 -24.57 21.05
N ARG A 495 -11.96 -25.01 21.97
CA ARG A 495 -11.64 -24.25 23.17
C ARG A 495 -10.79 -23.01 22.88
N ARG A 496 -9.88 -23.14 21.89
CA ARG A 496 -9.10 -21.99 21.40
C ARG A 496 -10.00 -20.92 20.80
N ASP A 497 -10.99 -21.33 19.99
CA ASP A 497 -11.92 -20.39 19.36
C ASP A 497 -12.75 -19.63 20.40
N GLU A 498 -13.23 -20.28 21.45
CA GLU A 498 -13.92 -19.63 22.56
C GLU A 498 -13.03 -18.58 23.26
N ILE A 499 -11.77 -18.97 23.57
CA ILE A 499 -10.81 -18.06 24.20
C ILE A 499 -10.50 -16.89 23.26
N LEU A 500 -10.29 -17.14 21.98
CA LEU A 500 -9.97 -16.13 20.97
C LEU A 500 -11.14 -15.14 20.80
N HIS A 501 -12.38 -15.62 20.79
CA HIS A 501 -13.56 -14.76 20.73
C HIS A 501 -13.63 -13.85 21.97
N ARG A 502 -13.52 -14.45 23.16
CA ARG A 502 -13.53 -13.71 24.42
C ARG A 502 -12.38 -12.71 24.50
N PHE A 503 -11.17 -13.09 24.05
CA PHE A 503 -10.02 -12.21 23.91
C PHE A 503 -10.36 -11.00 23.03
N GLY A 504 -10.98 -11.23 21.86
CA GLY A 504 -11.39 -10.16 20.96
C GLY A 504 -12.35 -9.16 21.63
N GLU A 505 -13.40 -9.65 22.32
CA GLU A 505 -14.35 -8.80 23.05
C GLU A 505 -13.67 -7.95 24.14
N VAL A 506 -12.81 -8.59 24.92
CA VAL A 506 -12.08 -7.92 26.02
C VAL A 506 -11.13 -6.87 25.47
N MET A 507 -10.38 -7.20 24.39
CA MET A 507 -9.42 -6.28 23.80
C MET A 507 -10.10 -5.12 23.05
N VAL A 508 -11.28 -5.30 22.45
CA VAL A 508 -12.07 -4.17 21.95
C VAL A 508 -12.40 -3.21 23.08
N ARG A 509 -12.89 -3.72 24.21
CA ARG A 509 -13.19 -2.90 25.40
C ARG A 509 -11.95 -2.19 25.95
N ALA A 510 -10.78 -2.85 25.90
CA ALA A 510 -9.51 -2.28 26.38
C ALA A 510 -9.06 -1.03 25.64
N TYR A 511 -9.48 -0.86 24.39
CA TYR A 511 -9.16 0.31 23.57
C TYR A 511 -10.23 1.40 23.59
N GLY A 512 -11.39 1.16 24.20
CA GLY A 512 -12.50 2.11 24.28
C GLY A 512 -13.57 1.89 23.22
N PRO A 513 -14.36 2.91 22.89
CA PRO A 513 -15.42 2.80 21.90
C PRO A 513 -14.89 2.37 20.53
N ALA A 514 -15.56 1.40 19.91
CA ALA A 514 -15.19 0.88 18.60
C ALA A 514 -16.44 0.65 17.74
N ASP A 515 -16.24 0.55 16.43
CA ASP A 515 -17.26 0.16 15.48
C ASP A 515 -17.87 -1.19 15.90
N PRO A 516 -19.21 -1.32 15.96
CA PRO A 516 -19.88 -2.57 16.30
C PRO A 516 -19.45 -3.74 15.42
N ASP A 517 -19.07 -3.48 14.15
CA ASP A 517 -18.68 -4.50 13.19
C ASP A 517 -17.22 -4.95 13.33
N LEU A 518 -16.43 -4.32 14.20
CA LEU A 518 -15.00 -4.60 14.33
C LEU A 518 -14.70 -6.05 14.68
N LEU A 519 -15.44 -6.62 15.63
CA LEU A 519 -15.24 -8.02 16.02
C LEU A 519 -15.69 -8.98 14.91
N ALA A 520 -16.81 -8.69 14.25
CA ALA A 520 -17.32 -9.46 13.11
C ALA A 520 -16.34 -9.43 11.91
N TRP A 521 -15.67 -8.30 11.69
CA TRP A 521 -14.64 -8.16 10.68
C TRP A 521 -13.35 -8.94 11.04
N TRP A 522 -12.92 -8.85 12.30
CA TRP A 522 -11.67 -9.44 12.76
C TRP A 522 -11.76 -10.97 12.90
N TRP A 523 -12.86 -11.50 13.40
CA TRP A 523 -13.05 -12.91 13.77
C TRP A 523 -12.75 -13.90 12.62
N PRO A 524 -13.36 -13.80 11.43
CA PRO A 524 -13.08 -14.74 10.33
C PRO A 524 -11.62 -14.69 9.88
N ARG A 525 -10.99 -13.52 10.00
CA ARG A 525 -9.59 -13.33 9.63
C ARG A 525 -8.64 -13.98 10.64
N ALA A 526 -8.95 -13.85 11.93
CA ALA A 526 -8.17 -14.40 13.03
C ALA A 526 -8.27 -15.92 13.13
N THR A 527 -9.39 -16.52 12.71
CA THR A 527 -9.59 -17.96 12.68
C THR A 527 -9.20 -18.63 11.37
N GLY A 528 -8.85 -17.85 10.34
CA GLY A 528 -8.57 -18.34 8.99
C GLY A 528 -9.82 -18.88 8.26
N ARG A 529 -11.02 -18.70 8.81
CA ARG A 529 -12.29 -19.07 8.20
C ARG A 529 -12.67 -18.05 7.12
N ARG A 530 -13.05 -18.50 5.92
CA ARG A 530 -13.61 -17.59 4.90
C ARG A 530 -14.95 -17.09 5.42
N ALA A 531 -15.19 -15.77 5.36
CA ALA A 531 -16.50 -15.20 5.60
C ALA A 531 -17.48 -15.82 4.58
N GLY A 532 -18.45 -16.62 5.12
CA GLY A 532 -19.67 -17.07 4.48
C GLY A 532 -19.62 -17.40 2.99
N GLY A 533 -19.14 -18.62 2.64
CA GLY A 533 -19.75 -19.36 1.58
C GLY A 533 -20.94 -20.09 2.21
N ALA A 534 -22.16 -19.72 1.89
CA ALA A 534 -23.31 -20.58 2.13
C ALA A 534 -23.03 -21.90 1.40
N ASP A 535 -22.77 -22.96 2.16
CA ASP A 535 -22.77 -24.31 1.63
C ASP A 535 -24.17 -24.56 1.08
N GLY A 536 -24.27 -24.53 -0.25
CA GLY A 536 -25.37 -25.14 -0.95
C GLY A 536 -25.26 -26.65 -0.75
N ALA A 537 -26.20 -27.19 0.03
CA ALA A 537 -26.50 -28.61 0.06
C ALA A 537 -27.01 -29.08 -1.31
#